data_5a66fca8e02d4bdf70e5834644fa4e28
#
_entry.id   5a66fca8e02d4bdf70e5834644fa4e28
#
_cell.length_a   1.000
_cell.length_b   1.000
_cell.length_c   1.000
_cell.angle_alpha   90.00
_cell.angle_beta   90.00
_cell.angle_gamma   90.00
#
_symmetry.space_group_name_H-M   'P 1'
#
loop_
_entity.id
_entity.type
_entity.pdbx_description
1 polymer ?
#
loop_
_entity_poly.entity_id
_entity_poly.type
_entity_poly.pdbx_seq_one_letter_code
_entity_poly.pdbx_strand_id
1 'polypeptide(L)'
;MNMTRKMLLTALMMVITAGLVCAGGGQQGGSSSGGAAKISVIFAGTEAATTGQSRMMQEVADKLNATGRFQADVQVNGALSANTDDLVTQAKTGVPLVVPSDPGRLASQFNIPDLNILMAPYVLTDMAVLEKLPDTAIFKEWQAKLEAQGITFVADMYNGFRSFYTTTPVNGVAGLKGLRIRGFGNNIGNALAKYLGFANIGISWGEVLPGIQQKTLDGCEVQVATAYGSAIYEVTKYLALTKHYMLQSSFVCSTKLLTSMPEADRKIFLDTIRETAQKYSQIIASEEATYYQQMKDKGVTITEVSLKEFQDAIAPLYTNNDLGFSAGLKDRLFRELGL
;
A
#
# COMPACT_ATOMS: atom_id res chain seq x y z
N MET A 1 21.97 -50.95 -18.65
CA MET A 1 21.31 -51.78 -17.63
C MET A 1 20.39 -50.86 -16.83
N ASN A 2 19.15 -50.85 -17.27
CA ASN A 2 17.89 -50.90 -16.52
C ASN A 2 17.70 -49.82 -15.43
N MET A 3 16.68 -49.08 -15.28
CA MET A 3 15.24 -49.28 -15.63
C MET A 3 14.49 -48.00 -15.22
N THR A 4 13.75 -47.48 -16.14
CA THR A 4 12.44 -46.80 -15.99
C THR A 4 11.88 -46.61 -14.56
N ARG A 5 11.59 -45.37 -14.20
CA ARG A 5 10.54 -45.03 -13.26
C ARG A 5 9.51 -44.08 -13.90
N LYS A 6 8.37 -44.66 -14.18
CA LYS A 6 7.18 -43.98 -14.68
C LYS A 6 6.60 -43.11 -13.58
N MET A 7 6.44 -41.82 -13.81
CA MET A 7 5.60 -40.93 -13.02
C MET A 7 4.15 -41.10 -13.45
N LEU A 8 3.29 -41.52 -12.53
CA LEU A 8 1.83 -41.49 -12.67
C LEU A 8 1.37 -40.03 -12.49
N LEU A 9 0.84 -39.45 -13.57
CA LEU A 9 -0.06 -38.32 -13.51
C LEU A 9 -1.46 -38.86 -13.20
N THR A 10 -2.01 -38.49 -12.04
CA THR A 10 -3.42 -38.69 -11.72
C THR A 10 -4.16 -37.40 -12.05
N ALA A 11 -4.77 -37.35 -13.22
CA ALA A 11 -5.74 -36.32 -13.58
C ALA A 11 -7.07 -36.66 -12.93
N LEU A 12 -7.57 -35.81 -12.02
CA LEU A 12 -8.89 -35.90 -11.44
C LEU A 12 -9.89 -35.18 -12.36
N MET A 13 -10.52 -35.91 -13.26
CA MET A 13 -11.68 -35.45 -14.05
C MET A 13 -12.92 -35.51 -13.16
N MET A 14 -13.51 -34.35 -12.82
CA MET A 14 -14.86 -34.27 -12.26
C MET A 14 -15.86 -34.31 -13.43
N VAL A 15 -16.58 -35.44 -13.53
CA VAL A 15 -17.69 -35.63 -14.47
C VAL A 15 -18.92 -34.96 -13.88
N ILE A 16 -19.45 -33.96 -14.57
CA ILE A 16 -20.78 -33.39 -14.32
C ILE A 16 -21.81 -34.26 -15.02
N THR A 17 -22.54 -35.07 -14.26
CA THR A 17 -23.74 -35.77 -14.77
C THR A 17 -24.97 -34.88 -14.61
N ALA A 18 -25.46 -34.36 -15.73
CA ALA A 18 -26.80 -33.77 -15.81
C ALA A 18 -27.87 -34.87 -15.78
N GLY A 19 -28.60 -34.95 -14.69
CA GLY A 19 -29.79 -35.81 -14.58
C GLY A 19 -31.04 -34.96 -14.83
N LEU A 20 -31.67 -35.13 -15.99
CA LEU A 20 -33.07 -34.74 -16.19
C LEU A 20 -33.98 -35.80 -15.53
N VAL A 21 -34.81 -35.35 -14.61
CA VAL A 21 -36.02 -36.09 -14.22
C VAL A 21 -37.20 -35.15 -14.34
N CYS A 22 -38.11 -35.52 -15.26
CA CYS A 22 -39.42 -34.87 -15.43
C CYS A 22 -40.49 -35.50 -14.52
N ALA A 23 -41.36 -34.62 -14.07
CA ALA A 23 -42.78 -34.79 -13.78
C ALA A 23 -43.21 -35.40 -12.44
N GLY A 24 -43.99 -34.62 -11.70
CA GLY A 24 -44.91 -35.04 -10.64
C GLY A 24 -45.35 -33.87 -9.78
N GLY A 25 -46.56 -33.33 -10.04
CA GLY A 25 -47.09 -32.14 -9.41
C GLY A 25 -47.31 -32.28 -7.90
N GLY A 26 -47.13 -31.18 -7.20
CA GLY A 26 -47.45 -31.02 -5.79
C GLY A 26 -47.21 -29.57 -5.41
N GLN A 27 -48.30 -28.79 -5.44
CA GLN A 27 -48.32 -27.40 -5.06
C GLN A 27 -48.18 -27.29 -3.53
N GLN A 28 -47.02 -26.89 -3.03
CA GLN A 28 -46.86 -26.36 -1.68
C GLN A 28 -46.09 -25.06 -1.77
N GLY A 29 -46.80 -23.96 -1.54
CA GLY A 29 -46.26 -22.64 -1.43
C GLY A 29 -45.30 -22.54 -0.24
N GLY A 30 -44.02 -22.66 -0.53
CA GLY A 30 -42.96 -22.24 0.34
C GLY A 30 -42.41 -20.92 -0.21
N SER A 31 -42.76 -19.80 0.41
CA SER A 31 -42.04 -18.52 0.17
C SER A 31 -40.59 -18.73 0.53
N SER A 32 -39.78 -19.13 -0.43
CA SER A 32 -38.33 -18.91 -0.32
C SER A 32 -38.16 -17.40 -0.38
N SER A 33 -37.92 -16.76 0.75
CA SER A 33 -37.34 -15.43 0.79
C SER A 33 -35.99 -15.50 0.07
N GLY A 34 -36.03 -15.23 -1.21
CA GLY A 34 -34.83 -15.09 -2.06
C GLY A 34 -34.05 -13.90 -1.56
N GLY A 35 -33.22 -14.13 -0.54
CA GLY A 35 -32.21 -13.15 -0.17
C GLY A 35 -31.37 -12.85 -1.40
N ALA A 36 -31.27 -11.59 -1.79
CA ALA A 36 -30.40 -11.19 -2.88
C ALA A 36 -29.00 -11.79 -2.64
N ALA A 37 -28.39 -12.33 -3.70
CA ALA A 37 -27.05 -12.90 -3.61
C ALA A 37 -26.09 -11.84 -3.05
N LYS A 38 -25.29 -12.22 -2.06
CA LYS A 38 -24.32 -11.32 -1.43
C LYS A 38 -23.23 -10.94 -2.43
N ILE A 39 -22.75 -9.72 -2.34
CA ILE A 39 -21.64 -9.21 -3.15
C ILE A 39 -20.35 -9.74 -2.54
N SER A 40 -19.61 -10.58 -3.28
CA SER A 40 -18.32 -11.10 -2.85
C SER A 40 -17.23 -10.09 -3.07
N VAL A 41 -16.38 -9.87 -2.05
CA VAL A 41 -15.22 -8.97 -2.10
C VAL A 41 -14.07 -9.61 -1.31
N ILE A 42 -12.86 -9.50 -1.81
CA ILE A 42 -11.65 -9.94 -1.11
C ILE A 42 -10.74 -8.74 -0.88
N PHE A 43 -10.41 -8.45 0.37
CA PHE A 43 -9.37 -7.51 0.74
C PHE A 43 -8.04 -8.27 0.79
N ALA A 44 -7.13 -7.96 -0.13
CA ALA A 44 -5.88 -8.70 -0.27
C ALA A 44 -4.65 -7.80 -0.08
N GLY A 45 -3.70 -8.25 0.74
CA GLY A 45 -2.48 -7.50 1.01
C GLY A 45 -1.27 -8.37 1.33
N THR A 46 -0.08 -7.79 1.23
CA THR A 46 1.20 -8.48 1.47
C THR A 46 1.70 -8.34 2.90
N GLU A 47 1.16 -7.38 3.67
CA GLU A 47 1.60 -7.11 5.03
C GLU A 47 1.02 -8.09 6.06
N ALA A 48 1.66 -8.13 7.23
CA ALA A 48 1.22 -8.95 8.36
C ALA A 48 -0.14 -8.50 8.88
N ALA A 49 -0.93 -9.43 9.41
CA ALA A 49 -2.27 -9.16 9.95
C ALA A 49 -2.31 -8.11 11.08
N THR A 50 -1.18 -7.89 11.76
CA THR A 50 -1.05 -6.94 12.87
C THR A 50 -0.82 -5.50 12.45
N THR A 51 -0.51 -5.23 11.18
CA THR A 51 -0.29 -3.87 10.69
C THR A 51 -1.58 -3.04 10.69
N GLY A 52 -1.45 -1.71 10.79
CA GLY A 52 -2.60 -0.81 10.72
C GLY A 52 -3.43 -1.00 9.46
N GLN A 53 -2.76 -1.20 8.32
CA GLN A 53 -3.38 -1.47 7.02
C GLN A 53 -4.23 -2.76 7.04
N SER A 54 -3.69 -3.85 7.57
CA SER A 54 -4.39 -5.14 7.64
C SER A 54 -5.55 -5.11 8.65
N ARG A 55 -5.36 -4.43 9.79
CA ARG A 55 -6.42 -4.20 10.79
C ARG A 55 -7.58 -3.38 10.19
N MET A 56 -7.26 -2.36 9.40
CA MET A 56 -8.27 -1.57 8.66
C MET A 56 -9.07 -2.45 7.72
N MET A 57 -8.43 -3.27 6.90
CA MET A 57 -9.12 -4.18 5.98
C MET A 57 -10.05 -5.16 6.71
N GLN A 58 -9.60 -5.69 7.86
CA GLN A 58 -10.43 -6.58 8.68
C GLN A 58 -11.68 -5.86 9.22
N GLU A 59 -11.53 -4.64 9.77
CA GLU A 59 -12.66 -3.87 10.26
C GLU A 59 -13.65 -3.51 9.14
N VAL A 60 -13.16 -3.18 7.94
CA VAL A 60 -14.03 -2.94 6.77
C VAL A 60 -14.80 -4.21 6.40
N ALA A 61 -14.13 -5.35 6.32
CA ALA A 61 -14.78 -6.61 5.98
C ALA A 61 -15.87 -6.97 7.00
N ASP A 62 -15.57 -6.81 8.29
CA ASP A 62 -16.54 -7.07 9.38
C ASP A 62 -17.77 -6.16 9.27
N LYS A 63 -17.59 -4.86 9.04
CA LYS A 63 -18.68 -3.89 8.85
C LYS A 63 -19.51 -4.21 7.62
N LEU A 64 -18.89 -4.54 6.49
CA LEU A 64 -19.60 -4.90 5.27
C LEU A 64 -20.41 -6.19 5.46
N ASN A 65 -19.84 -7.22 6.09
CA ASN A 65 -20.52 -8.47 6.39
C ASN A 65 -21.71 -8.27 7.33
N ALA A 66 -21.61 -7.37 8.31
CA ALA A 66 -22.67 -7.04 9.24
C ALA A 66 -23.91 -6.45 8.55
N THR A 67 -23.78 -5.85 7.36
CA THR A 67 -24.93 -5.36 6.57
C THR A 67 -25.78 -6.48 5.99
N GLY A 68 -25.27 -7.72 5.96
CA GLY A 68 -25.91 -8.86 5.28
C GLY A 68 -25.88 -8.79 3.75
N ARG A 69 -25.39 -7.70 3.16
CA ARG A 69 -25.33 -7.44 1.71
C ARG A 69 -24.04 -7.95 1.08
N PHE A 70 -22.97 -8.08 1.84
CA PHE A 70 -21.63 -8.46 1.36
C PHE A 70 -21.19 -9.79 1.95
N GLN A 71 -20.28 -10.44 1.22
CA GLN A 71 -19.42 -11.52 1.69
C GLN A 71 -17.99 -11.04 1.48
N ALA A 72 -17.44 -10.35 2.47
CA ALA A 72 -16.11 -9.81 2.47
C ALA A 72 -15.15 -10.74 3.20
N ASP A 73 -14.02 -11.06 2.57
CA ASP A 73 -12.93 -11.87 3.13
C ASP A 73 -11.63 -11.07 3.15
N VAL A 74 -10.69 -11.44 4.03
CA VAL A 74 -9.39 -10.76 4.16
C VAL A 74 -8.26 -11.76 3.99
N GLN A 75 -7.41 -11.52 3.00
CA GLN A 75 -6.26 -12.34 2.64
C GLN A 75 -4.98 -11.51 2.76
N VAL A 76 -4.28 -11.61 3.88
CA VAL A 76 -3.05 -10.86 4.20
C VAL A 76 -1.83 -11.78 4.25
N ASN A 77 -0.67 -11.28 4.66
CA ASN A 77 0.61 -12.01 4.66
C ASN A 77 1.01 -12.57 3.28
N GLY A 78 0.56 -11.96 2.20
CA GLY A 78 0.84 -12.47 0.85
C GLY A 78 0.09 -13.76 0.50
N ALA A 79 -1.02 -14.08 1.16
CA ALA A 79 -1.76 -15.33 0.98
C ALA A 79 -2.24 -15.56 -0.47
N LEU A 80 -2.62 -14.50 -1.20
CA LEU A 80 -2.98 -14.58 -2.63
C LEU A 80 -1.78 -14.30 -3.54
N SER A 81 -0.91 -13.40 -3.18
CA SER A 81 0.37 -13.08 -3.83
C SER A 81 1.27 -12.33 -2.86
N ALA A 82 2.55 -12.65 -2.87
CA ALA A 82 3.58 -11.90 -2.14
C ALA A 82 3.95 -10.58 -2.83
N ASN A 83 3.37 -10.27 -3.99
CA ASN A 83 3.62 -9.07 -4.78
C ASN A 83 2.34 -8.24 -4.92
N THR A 84 2.38 -6.99 -4.47
CA THR A 84 1.25 -6.05 -4.58
C THR A 84 0.87 -5.77 -6.04
N ASP A 85 1.84 -5.69 -6.95
CA ASP A 85 1.58 -5.39 -8.36
C ASP A 85 0.79 -6.51 -9.05
N ASP A 86 1.03 -7.77 -8.62
CA ASP A 86 0.23 -8.92 -9.09
C ASP A 86 -1.21 -8.85 -8.60
N LEU A 87 -1.43 -8.45 -7.33
CA LEU A 87 -2.77 -8.27 -6.76
C LEU A 87 -3.54 -7.17 -7.51
N VAL A 88 -2.88 -6.04 -7.78
CA VAL A 88 -3.48 -4.93 -8.57
C VAL A 88 -3.79 -5.38 -9.99
N THR A 89 -2.91 -6.19 -10.61
CA THR A 89 -3.16 -6.76 -11.94
C THR A 89 -4.37 -7.70 -11.93
N GLN A 90 -4.53 -8.54 -10.91
CA GLN A 90 -5.71 -9.39 -10.74
C GLN A 90 -6.99 -8.54 -10.59
N ALA A 91 -6.96 -7.50 -9.76
CA ALA A 91 -8.09 -6.55 -9.64
C ALA A 91 -8.43 -5.93 -11.01
N LYS A 92 -7.43 -5.47 -11.76
CA LYS A 92 -7.59 -4.91 -13.12
C LYS A 92 -8.32 -5.86 -14.06
N THR A 93 -8.09 -7.16 -13.98
CA THR A 93 -8.76 -8.17 -14.81
C THR A 93 -10.20 -8.48 -14.38
N GLY A 94 -10.65 -7.89 -13.28
CA GLY A 94 -12.03 -8.01 -12.80
C GLY A 94 -12.22 -8.99 -11.64
N VAL A 95 -11.12 -9.50 -11.05
CA VAL A 95 -11.20 -10.22 -9.78
C VAL A 95 -11.72 -9.25 -8.71
N PRO A 96 -12.69 -9.64 -7.83
CA PRO A 96 -13.31 -8.73 -6.88
C PRO A 96 -12.39 -8.43 -5.70
N LEU A 97 -11.22 -7.87 -5.97
CA LEU A 97 -10.19 -7.51 -5.01
C LEU A 97 -10.28 -6.04 -4.63
N VAL A 98 -10.01 -5.76 -3.37
CA VAL A 98 -9.55 -4.47 -2.85
C VAL A 98 -8.11 -4.64 -2.41
N VAL A 99 -7.20 -3.85 -2.96
CA VAL A 99 -5.76 -4.00 -2.78
C VAL A 99 -5.18 -2.68 -2.26
N PRO A 100 -4.47 -2.68 -1.12
CA PRO A 100 -3.64 -1.56 -0.74
C PRO A 100 -2.39 -1.52 -1.62
N SER A 101 -2.20 -0.42 -2.31
CA SER A 101 -1.02 -0.10 -3.10
C SER A 101 -0.40 1.22 -2.62
N ASP A 102 0.40 1.86 -3.43
CA ASP A 102 0.92 3.20 -3.21
C ASP A 102 0.97 3.99 -4.54
N PRO A 103 0.98 5.34 -4.49
CA PRO A 103 1.00 6.15 -5.70
C PRO A 103 2.16 5.86 -6.64
N GLY A 104 3.33 5.50 -6.11
CA GLY A 104 4.52 5.21 -6.91
C GLY A 104 4.36 3.92 -7.74
N ARG A 105 3.80 2.88 -7.15
CA ARG A 105 3.47 1.63 -7.86
C ARG A 105 2.40 1.87 -8.91
N LEU A 106 1.32 2.58 -8.53
CA LEU A 106 0.24 2.93 -9.45
C LEU A 106 0.75 3.80 -10.61
N ALA A 107 1.63 4.78 -10.33
CA ALA A 107 2.26 5.61 -11.35
C ALA A 107 3.01 4.76 -12.39
N SER A 108 3.79 3.80 -11.93
CA SER A 108 4.61 2.92 -12.77
C SER A 108 3.74 1.92 -13.55
N GLN A 109 2.82 1.25 -12.85
CA GLN A 109 2.00 0.17 -13.41
C GLN A 109 0.98 0.66 -14.44
N PHE A 110 0.47 1.89 -14.28
CA PHE A 110 -0.54 2.49 -15.13
C PHE A 110 -0.03 3.59 -16.06
N ASN A 111 1.29 3.84 -16.04
CA ASN A 111 1.93 4.88 -16.85
C ASN A 111 1.31 6.28 -16.59
N ILE A 112 1.17 6.63 -15.31
CA ILE A 112 0.69 7.94 -14.84
C ILE A 112 1.79 8.58 -13.97
N PRO A 113 2.90 9.06 -14.58
CA PRO A 113 4.08 9.48 -13.83
C PRO A 113 3.80 10.58 -12.81
N ASP A 114 2.82 11.44 -13.07
CA ASP A 114 2.44 12.53 -12.17
C ASP A 114 1.93 12.06 -10.80
N LEU A 115 1.39 10.83 -10.69
CA LEU A 115 1.01 10.25 -9.38
C LEU A 115 2.20 10.14 -8.42
N ASN A 116 3.41 10.01 -8.91
CA ASN A 116 4.62 9.96 -8.08
C ASN A 116 4.80 11.21 -7.20
N ILE A 117 4.16 12.34 -7.55
CA ILE A 117 4.26 13.57 -6.74
C ILE A 117 3.71 13.38 -5.33
N LEU A 118 2.74 12.48 -5.15
CA LEU A 118 2.16 12.17 -3.84
C LEU A 118 3.15 11.45 -2.91
N MET A 119 4.20 10.85 -3.47
CA MET A 119 5.30 10.23 -2.73
C MET A 119 6.61 11.02 -2.86
N ALA A 120 6.59 12.15 -3.55
CA ALA A 120 7.80 12.94 -3.72
C ALA A 120 8.24 13.55 -2.37
N PRO A 121 9.56 13.54 -2.07
CA PRO A 121 10.05 13.97 -0.77
C PRO A 121 9.60 15.39 -0.40
N TYR A 122 9.08 15.56 0.82
CA TYR A 122 8.60 16.83 1.40
C TYR A 122 7.51 17.55 0.60
N VAL A 123 6.77 16.85 -0.27
CA VAL A 123 5.58 17.41 -0.95
C VAL A 123 4.37 17.34 -0.04
N LEU A 124 4.06 16.17 0.49
CA LEU A 124 2.99 16.01 1.47
C LEU A 124 3.61 15.90 2.87
N THR A 125 3.32 16.88 3.71
CA THR A 125 3.91 16.98 5.06
C THR A 125 2.87 16.88 6.17
N ASP A 126 1.59 16.82 5.82
CA ASP A 126 0.47 16.70 6.76
C ASP A 126 -0.53 15.65 6.23
N MET A 127 -0.93 14.71 7.09
CA MET A 127 -1.90 13.66 6.73
C MET A 127 -3.30 14.23 6.42
N ALA A 128 -3.65 15.40 6.94
CA ALA A 128 -4.94 16.04 6.67
C ALA A 128 -5.16 16.34 5.17
N VAL A 129 -4.09 16.42 4.39
CA VAL A 129 -4.20 16.61 2.93
C VAL A 129 -4.83 15.40 2.22
N LEU A 130 -4.71 14.19 2.79
CA LEU A 130 -5.31 12.98 2.21
C LEU A 130 -6.84 13.05 2.16
N GLU A 131 -7.45 13.76 3.11
CA GLU A 131 -8.90 13.96 3.13
C GLU A 131 -9.37 14.89 2.00
N LYS A 132 -8.54 15.87 1.61
CA LYS A 132 -8.84 16.87 0.57
C LYS A 132 -8.47 16.39 -0.83
N LEU A 133 -7.51 15.47 -0.93
CA LEU A 133 -6.94 15.03 -2.20
C LEU A 133 -7.99 14.54 -3.20
N PRO A 134 -8.98 13.70 -2.83
CA PRO A 134 -10.01 13.21 -3.75
C PRO A 134 -10.91 14.30 -4.37
N ASP A 135 -11.00 15.46 -3.74
CA ASP A 135 -11.83 16.58 -4.20
C ASP A 135 -11.12 17.46 -5.22
N THR A 136 -9.79 17.36 -5.32
CA THR A 136 -8.98 18.13 -6.27
C THR A 136 -9.26 17.74 -7.72
N ALA A 137 -9.14 18.69 -8.64
CA ALA A 137 -9.30 18.43 -10.07
C ALA A 137 -8.21 17.51 -10.59
N ILE A 138 -6.98 17.69 -10.11
CA ILE A 138 -5.84 16.88 -10.50
C ILE A 138 -6.02 15.39 -10.11
N PHE A 139 -6.56 15.12 -8.92
CA PHE A 139 -6.82 13.76 -8.49
C PHE A 139 -7.92 13.10 -9.33
N LYS A 140 -8.98 13.83 -9.65
CA LYS A 140 -10.06 13.36 -10.53
C LYS A 140 -9.54 13.01 -11.93
N GLU A 141 -8.56 13.76 -12.45
CA GLU A 141 -7.89 13.42 -13.73
C GLU A 141 -7.11 12.10 -13.63
N TRP A 142 -6.39 11.88 -12.52
CA TRP A 142 -5.67 10.61 -12.28
C TRP A 142 -6.64 9.44 -12.09
N GLN A 143 -7.71 9.67 -11.33
CA GLN A 143 -8.78 8.69 -11.13
C GLN A 143 -9.36 8.24 -12.47
N ALA A 144 -9.72 9.19 -13.37
CA ALA A 144 -10.25 8.87 -14.69
C ALA A 144 -9.26 8.04 -15.54
N LYS A 145 -7.96 8.32 -15.45
CA LYS A 145 -6.92 7.55 -16.13
C LYS A 145 -6.77 6.13 -15.60
N LEU A 146 -6.94 5.92 -14.29
CA LEU A 146 -6.93 4.60 -13.66
C LEU A 146 -8.19 3.82 -14.04
N GLU A 147 -9.35 4.45 -13.97
CA GLU A 147 -10.65 3.84 -14.32
C GLU A 147 -10.71 3.39 -15.78
N ALA A 148 -10.16 4.18 -16.70
CA ALA A 148 -10.02 3.82 -18.10
C ALA A 148 -9.15 2.55 -18.29
N GLN A 149 -8.32 2.20 -17.31
CA GLN A 149 -7.49 1.01 -17.31
C GLN A 149 -8.02 -0.13 -16.41
N GLY A 150 -9.24 0.05 -15.86
CA GLY A 150 -9.96 -0.99 -15.12
C GLY A 150 -9.73 -0.99 -13.61
N ILE A 151 -9.08 0.04 -13.06
CA ILE A 151 -8.83 0.20 -11.62
C ILE A 151 -9.46 1.50 -11.12
N THR A 152 -10.18 1.43 -10.01
CA THR A 152 -10.74 2.58 -9.31
C THR A 152 -10.06 2.75 -7.96
N PHE A 153 -9.65 3.95 -7.68
CA PHE A 153 -9.14 4.37 -6.40
C PHE A 153 -10.30 4.56 -5.41
N VAL A 154 -10.25 3.95 -4.24
CA VAL A 154 -11.39 3.97 -3.30
C VAL A 154 -11.12 4.72 -2.01
N ALA A 155 -9.90 4.69 -1.50
CA ALA A 155 -9.48 5.44 -0.33
C ALA A 155 -7.96 5.59 -0.26
N ASP A 156 -7.50 6.62 0.44
CA ASP A 156 -6.14 6.74 0.96
C ASP A 156 -6.14 6.60 2.47
N MET A 157 -5.07 6.02 2.99
CA MET A 157 -4.82 5.92 4.41
C MET A 157 -3.39 6.35 4.72
N TYR A 158 -3.21 7.22 5.70
CA TYR A 158 -1.90 7.54 6.23
C TYR A 158 -1.25 6.30 6.83
N ASN A 159 0.00 6.03 6.44
CA ASN A 159 0.74 4.85 6.92
C ASN A 159 2.12 5.22 7.50
N GLY A 160 2.28 6.46 7.94
CA GLY A 160 3.47 6.94 8.62
C GLY A 160 4.44 7.72 7.74
N PHE A 161 5.29 8.53 8.38
CA PHE A 161 6.43 9.14 7.72
C PHE A 161 7.63 8.22 7.70
N ARG A 162 8.34 8.19 6.58
CA ARG A 162 9.56 7.38 6.46
C ARG A 162 10.78 8.17 6.91
N SER A 163 11.68 7.46 7.59
CA SER A 163 12.93 7.98 8.13
C SER A 163 14.04 6.93 7.99
N PHE A 164 15.30 7.30 8.21
CA PHE A 164 16.44 6.40 8.03
C PHE A 164 16.80 5.69 9.34
N TYR A 165 16.83 4.36 9.28
CA TYR A 165 17.31 3.46 10.34
C TYR A 165 18.67 2.92 9.92
N THR A 166 19.72 3.18 10.72
CA THR A 166 21.11 2.93 10.31
C THR A 166 21.92 2.25 11.40
N THR A 167 23.02 1.59 11.01
CA THR A 167 23.98 0.98 11.94
C THR A 167 24.98 1.99 12.49
N THR A 168 25.10 3.17 11.88
CA THR A 168 25.96 4.29 12.28
C THR A 168 25.15 5.55 12.43
N PRO A 169 25.59 6.54 13.26
CA PRO A 169 24.86 7.79 13.48
C PRO A 169 24.70 8.59 12.16
N VAL A 170 23.50 9.13 11.95
CA VAL A 170 23.19 10.08 10.88
C VAL A 170 22.62 11.34 11.52
N ASN A 171 23.45 12.40 11.58
CA ASN A 171 23.11 13.69 12.19
C ASN A 171 22.75 14.76 11.16
N GLY A 172 22.91 14.48 9.88
CA GLY A 172 22.65 15.35 8.73
C GLY A 172 22.89 14.59 7.43
N VAL A 173 22.75 15.27 6.28
CA VAL A 173 22.89 14.67 4.94
C VAL A 173 24.24 13.98 4.76
N ALA A 174 25.33 14.57 5.26
CA ALA A 174 26.68 14.00 5.15
C ALA A 174 26.78 12.59 5.78
N GLY A 175 25.99 12.29 6.81
CA GLY A 175 25.97 11.00 7.47
C GLY A 175 25.38 9.86 6.64
N LEU A 176 24.67 10.16 5.56
CA LEU A 176 24.13 9.14 4.65
C LEU A 176 25.13 8.76 3.54
N LYS A 177 26.14 9.56 3.30
CA LYS A 177 27.04 9.41 2.16
C LYS A 177 27.72 8.04 2.15
N GLY A 178 27.50 7.30 1.05
CA GLY A 178 28.09 5.99 0.83
C GLY A 178 27.45 4.83 1.59
N LEU A 179 26.45 5.07 2.47
CA LEU A 179 25.71 3.99 3.13
C LEU A 179 24.89 3.21 2.11
N ARG A 180 24.82 1.89 2.29
CA ARG A 180 23.95 0.99 1.52
C ARG A 180 22.61 0.90 2.24
N ILE A 181 21.65 1.64 1.74
CA ILE A 181 20.32 1.79 2.35
C ILE A 181 19.30 1.02 1.51
N ARG A 182 18.54 0.15 2.14
CA ARG A 182 17.35 -0.38 1.49
C ARG A 182 16.30 0.70 1.39
N GLY A 183 16.00 1.11 0.18
CA GLY A 183 14.95 2.07 -0.14
C GLY A 183 13.95 1.51 -1.13
N PHE A 184 13.17 2.37 -1.75
CA PHE A 184 12.31 1.96 -2.86
C PHE A 184 13.15 1.65 -4.10
N GLY A 185 12.87 0.52 -4.74
CA GLY A 185 13.48 0.12 -6.01
C GLY A 185 12.86 0.83 -7.23
N ASN A 186 12.53 2.12 -7.11
CA ASN A 186 11.90 2.92 -8.14
C ASN A 186 12.61 4.27 -8.34
N ASN A 187 12.11 5.09 -9.25
CA ASN A 187 12.69 6.39 -9.59
C ASN A 187 12.78 7.33 -8.38
N ILE A 188 11.82 7.29 -7.45
CA ILE A 188 11.82 8.14 -6.24
C ILE A 188 12.99 7.76 -5.33
N GLY A 189 13.14 6.46 -5.03
CA GLY A 189 14.25 5.98 -4.20
C GLY A 189 15.62 6.28 -4.83
N ASN A 190 15.73 6.10 -6.15
CA ASN A 190 16.96 6.40 -6.87
C ASN A 190 17.28 7.91 -6.89
N ALA A 191 16.26 8.75 -7.08
CA ALA A 191 16.43 10.20 -7.05
C ALA A 191 16.83 10.69 -5.64
N LEU A 192 16.17 10.16 -4.60
CA LEU A 192 16.53 10.47 -3.21
C LEU A 192 17.98 10.08 -2.91
N ALA A 193 18.41 8.89 -3.32
CA ALA A 193 19.78 8.41 -3.16
C ALA A 193 20.80 9.29 -3.88
N LYS A 194 20.49 9.70 -5.10
CA LYS A 194 21.34 10.61 -5.90
C LYS A 194 21.68 11.90 -5.16
N TYR A 195 20.70 12.51 -4.50
CA TYR A 195 20.87 13.81 -3.85
C TYR A 195 21.33 13.72 -2.40
N LEU A 196 21.00 12.63 -1.70
CA LEU A 196 21.46 12.42 -0.32
C LEU A 196 22.77 11.62 -0.23
N GLY A 197 23.25 11.05 -1.35
CA GLY A 197 24.56 10.43 -1.46
C GLY A 197 24.68 9.00 -0.93
N PHE A 198 23.58 8.31 -0.66
CA PHE A 198 23.59 6.90 -0.28
C PHE A 198 23.43 5.97 -1.51
N ALA A 199 23.76 4.70 -1.36
CA ALA A 199 23.47 3.67 -2.36
C ALA A 199 22.09 3.07 -2.10
N ASN A 200 21.14 3.25 -3.04
CA ASN A 200 19.80 2.67 -2.94
C ASN A 200 19.81 1.20 -3.34
N ILE A 201 19.47 0.32 -2.41
CA ILE A 201 19.43 -1.13 -2.62
C ILE A 201 17.97 -1.59 -2.64
N GLY A 202 17.47 -1.93 -3.83
CA GLY A 202 16.10 -2.39 -4.04
C GLY A 202 15.98 -3.91 -3.83
N ILE A 203 15.74 -4.34 -2.59
CA ILE A 203 15.48 -5.76 -2.24
C ILE A 203 14.13 -5.90 -1.57
N SER A 204 13.62 -7.14 -1.48
CA SER A 204 12.35 -7.42 -0.79
C SER A 204 12.45 -7.08 0.70
N TRP A 205 11.29 -6.75 1.31
CA TRP A 205 11.29 -6.36 2.73
C TRP A 205 11.78 -7.50 3.65
N GLY A 206 11.45 -8.74 3.34
CA GLY A 206 11.90 -9.90 4.12
C GLY A 206 13.43 -10.10 4.15
N GLU A 207 14.16 -9.51 3.18
CA GLU A 207 15.63 -9.61 3.09
C GLU A 207 16.34 -8.48 3.87
N VAL A 208 15.62 -7.47 4.37
CA VAL A 208 16.23 -6.29 5.00
C VAL A 208 16.94 -6.64 6.32
N LEU A 209 16.21 -7.27 7.25
CA LEU A 209 16.79 -7.67 8.55
C LEU A 209 18.01 -8.57 8.37
N PRO A 210 17.96 -9.69 7.60
CA PRO A 210 19.12 -10.50 7.30
C PRO A 210 20.25 -9.73 6.62
N GLY A 211 19.93 -8.83 5.68
CA GLY A 211 20.92 -8.03 4.97
C GLY A 211 21.71 -7.09 5.89
N ILE A 212 21.05 -6.48 6.89
CA ILE A 212 21.74 -5.64 7.88
C ILE A 212 22.57 -6.52 8.82
N GLN A 213 22.03 -7.66 9.28
CA GLN A 213 22.78 -8.62 10.13
C GLN A 213 24.06 -9.12 9.45
N GLN A 214 23.99 -9.43 8.15
CA GLN A 214 25.11 -9.89 7.33
C GLN A 214 26.02 -8.75 6.84
N LYS A 215 25.70 -7.50 7.22
CA LYS A 215 26.45 -6.28 6.82
C LYS A 215 26.52 -6.08 5.29
N THR A 216 25.52 -6.56 4.54
CA THR A 216 25.32 -6.25 3.12
C THR A 216 24.54 -4.94 2.94
N LEU A 217 23.79 -4.54 3.98
CA LEU A 217 23.14 -3.25 4.14
C LEU A 217 23.68 -2.54 5.39
N ASP A 218 23.71 -1.21 5.32
CA ASP A 218 24.05 -0.34 6.45
C ASP A 218 22.78 0.22 7.13
N GLY A 219 21.60 0.01 6.52
CA GLY A 219 20.32 0.42 7.06
C GLY A 219 19.18 0.32 6.05
N CYS A 220 18.05 0.90 6.46
CA CYS A 220 16.86 1.02 5.61
C CYS A 220 16.16 2.35 5.87
N GLU A 221 15.30 2.77 4.94
CA GLU A 221 14.34 3.84 5.15
C GLU A 221 12.93 3.27 5.17
N VAL A 222 12.15 3.59 6.22
CA VAL A 222 10.84 3.01 6.46
C VAL A 222 10.09 3.81 7.54
N GLN A 223 8.78 3.61 7.68
CA GLN A 223 7.98 4.16 8.76
C GLN A 223 8.20 3.39 10.08
N VAL A 224 7.99 4.07 11.21
CA VAL A 224 8.32 3.54 12.54
C VAL A 224 7.56 2.28 12.91
N ALA A 225 6.28 2.19 12.57
CA ALA A 225 5.46 1.02 12.89
C ALA A 225 6.01 -0.25 12.21
N THR A 226 6.40 -0.15 10.92
CA THR A 226 6.99 -1.26 10.18
C THR A 226 8.39 -1.60 10.70
N ALA A 227 9.22 -0.59 11.01
CA ALA A 227 10.54 -0.82 11.59
C ALA A 227 10.45 -1.55 12.93
N TYR A 228 9.52 -1.15 13.80
CA TYR A 228 9.29 -1.79 15.09
C TYR A 228 8.75 -3.22 14.92
N GLY A 229 7.69 -3.38 14.13
CA GLY A 229 7.04 -4.68 13.90
C GLY A 229 7.94 -5.72 13.23
N SER A 230 8.95 -5.26 12.47
CA SER A 230 9.96 -6.13 11.83
C SER A 230 11.28 -6.22 12.62
N ALA A 231 11.30 -5.77 13.87
CA ALA A 231 12.44 -5.83 14.77
C ALA A 231 13.73 -5.17 14.21
N ILE A 232 13.61 -4.16 13.34
CA ILE A 232 14.76 -3.45 12.75
C ILE A 232 15.66 -2.83 13.85
N TYR A 233 15.09 -2.47 15.00
CA TYR A 233 15.82 -1.98 16.18
C TYR A 233 16.84 -2.98 16.75
N GLU A 234 16.74 -4.25 16.43
CA GLU A 234 17.73 -5.24 16.88
C GLU A 234 19.06 -5.09 16.13
N VAL A 235 19.01 -4.69 14.88
CA VAL A 235 20.15 -4.61 13.96
C VAL A 235 20.57 -3.18 13.63
N THR A 236 19.72 -2.17 13.84
CA THR A 236 20.05 -0.75 13.73
C THR A 236 19.94 -0.06 15.08
N LYS A 237 20.88 0.83 15.40
CA LYS A 237 20.89 1.53 16.68
C LYS A 237 20.67 3.04 16.55
N TYR A 238 20.48 3.52 15.33
CA TYR A 238 20.29 4.95 15.06
C TYR A 238 19.09 5.17 14.14
N LEU A 239 18.24 6.10 14.53
CA LEU A 239 17.11 6.58 13.75
C LEU A 239 17.28 8.08 13.52
N ALA A 240 17.49 8.49 12.27
CA ALA A 240 17.46 9.89 11.86
C ALA A 240 16.04 10.25 11.41
N LEU A 241 15.34 11.11 12.18
CA LEU A 241 13.95 11.52 11.90
C LEU A 241 13.90 12.51 10.74
N THR A 242 14.15 12.03 9.56
CA THR A 242 14.12 12.84 8.33
C THR A 242 12.71 13.10 7.83
N LYS A 243 11.75 12.22 8.13
CA LYS A 243 10.34 12.32 7.68
C LYS A 243 10.23 12.77 6.22
N HIS A 244 11.11 12.21 5.37
CA HIS A 244 11.37 12.70 4.02
C HIS A 244 10.21 12.48 3.05
N TYR A 245 9.32 11.53 3.30
CA TYR A 245 8.01 11.49 2.66
C TYR A 245 6.97 10.72 3.50
N MET A 246 5.73 11.10 3.28
CA MET A 246 4.57 10.45 3.86
C MET A 246 4.25 9.19 3.04
N LEU A 247 4.22 8.03 3.70
CA LEU A 247 3.68 6.84 3.08
C LEU A 247 2.17 6.85 3.23
N GLN A 248 1.48 6.69 2.12
CA GLN A 248 0.05 6.46 2.07
C GLN A 248 -0.24 5.08 1.50
N SER A 249 -1.25 4.42 2.04
CA SER A 249 -1.81 3.20 1.48
C SER A 249 -3.00 3.59 0.61
N SER A 250 -2.79 3.50 -0.70
CA SER A 250 -3.80 3.82 -1.71
C SER A 250 -4.59 2.56 -2.02
N PHE A 251 -5.81 2.45 -1.48
CA PHE A 251 -6.69 1.33 -1.74
C PHE A 251 -7.32 1.45 -3.11
N VAL A 252 -7.12 0.43 -3.92
CA VAL A 252 -7.69 0.32 -5.27
C VAL A 252 -8.52 -0.95 -5.42
N CYS A 253 -9.50 -0.92 -6.29
CA CYS A 253 -10.29 -2.09 -6.62
C CYS A 253 -10.62 -2.15 -8.12
N SER A 254 -11.17 -3.27 -8.58
CA SER A 254 -11.68 -3.40 -9.94
C SER A 254 -12.79 -2.38 -10.23
N THR A 255 -12.65 -1.58 -11.28
CA THR A 255 -13.73 -0.71 -11.76
C THR A 255 -14.98 -1.53 -12.09
N LYS A 256 -14.81 -2.74 -12.62
CA LYS A 256 -15.92 -3.66 -12.91
C LYS A 256 -16.65 -4.09 -11.65
N LEU A 257 -15.94 -4.32 -10.53
CA LEU A 257 -16.56 -4.63 -9.26
C LEU A 257 -17.50 -3.51 -8.83
N LEU A 258 -17.04 -2.26 -8.84
CA LEU A 258 -17.85 -1.10 -8.43
C LEU A 258 -19.05 -0.87 -9.35
N THR A 259 -18.85 -0.97 -10.66
CA THR A 259 -19.93 -0.73 -11.64
C THR A 259 -20.98 -1.84 -11.63
N SER A 260 -20.64 -3.05 -11.18
CA SER A 260 -21.58 -4.17 -11.02
C SER A 260 -22.46 -4.06 -9.78
N MET A 261 -22.07 -3.23 -8.80
CA MET A 261 -22.85 -3.04 -7.57
C MET A 261 -24.07 -2.16 -7.81
N PRO A 262 -25.24 -2.49 -7.23
CA PRO A 262 -26.34 -1.52 -7.07
C PRO A 262 -25.82 -0.24 -6.41
N GLU A 263 -26.39 0.91 -6.78
CA GLU A 263 -25.92 2.22 -6.31
C GLU A 263 -25.87 2.32 -4.77
N ALA A 264 -26.90 1.82 -4.09
CA ALA A 264 -26.96 1.82 -2.62
C ALA A 264 -25.85 0.98 -2.00
N ASP A 265 -25.58 -0.21 -2.55
CA ASP A 265 -24.53 -1.09 -2.06
C ASP A 265 -23.14 -0.49 -2.35
N ARG A 266 -22.94 0.08 -3.53
CA ARG A 266 -21.70 0.79 -3.89
C ARG A 266 -21.42 1.95 -2.94
N LYS A 267 -22.47 2.71 -2.56
CA LYS A 267 -22.33 3.79 -1.57
C LYS A 267 -21.88 3.25 -0.22
N ILE A 268 -22.57 2.22 0.30
CA ILE A 268 -22.20 1.56 1.56
C ILE A 268 -20.74 1.09 1.51
N PHE A 269 -20.34 0.44 0.43
CA PHE A 269 -18.99 -0.08 0.22
C PHE A 269 -17.93 1.04 0.28
N LEU A 270 -18.11 2.10 -0.51
CA LEU A 270 -17.15 3.20 -0.57
C LEU A 270 -17.09 4.00 0.73
N ASP A 271 -18.22 4.30 1.35
CA ASP A 271 -18.27 5.05 2.60
C ASP A 271 -17.60 4.24 3.73
N THR A 272 -17.91 2.94 3.83
CA THR A 272 -17.29 2.06 4.85
C THR A 272 -15.76 2.04 4.73
N ILE A 273 -15.22 1.94 3.50
CA ILE A 273 -13.78 1.92 3.28
C ILE A 273 -13.17 3.27 3.64
N ARG A 274 -13.75 4.39 3.18
CA ARG A 274 -13.23 5.74 3.39
C ARG A 274 -13.23 6.14 4.86
N GLU A 275 -14.35 5.98 5.55
CA GLU A 275 -14.46 6.28 6.97
C GLU A 275 -13.51 5.44 7.81
N THR A 276 -13.35 4.16 7.47
CA THR A 276 -12.43 3.29 8.20
C THR A 276 -10.97 3.64 7.89
N ALA A 277 -10.62 3.99 6.65
CA ALA A 277 -9.28 4.46 6.30
C ALA A 277 -8.91 5.75 7.04
N GLN A 278 -9.84 6.70 7.13
CA GLN A 278 -9.66 7.94 7.91
C GLN A 278 -9.44 7.63 9.39
N LYS A 279 -10.28 6.78 10.00
CA LYS A 279 -10.11 6.32 11.38
C LYS A 279 -8.72 5.71 11.62
N TYR A 280 -8.27 4.82 10.74
CA TYR A 280 -6.96 4.18 10.88
C TYR A 280 -5.79 5.13 10.60
N SER A 281 -5.95 6.14 9.78
CA SER A 281 -4.97 7.22 9.63
C SER A 281 -4.71 7.91 10.99
N GLN A 282 -5.77 8.22 11.74
CA GLN A 282 -5.67 8.81 13.08
C GLN A 282 -5.04 7.84 14.10
N ILE A 283 -5.43 6.57 14.05
CA ILE A 283 -4.86 5.53 14.93
C ILE A 283 -3.34 5.41 14.68
N ILE A 284 -2.91 5.28 13.43
CA ILE A 284 -1.50 5.14 13.08
C ILE A 284 -0.70 6.37 13.52
N ALA A 285 -1.23 7.57 13.27
CA ALA A 285 -0.58 8.81 13.73
C ALA A 285 -0.42 8.86 15.25
N SER A 286 -1.43 8.41 16.00
CA SER A 286 -1.36 8.36 17.47
C SER A 286 -0.39 7.29 18.00
N GLU A 287 -0.27 6.17 17.28
CA GLU A 287 0.64 5.07 17.64
C GLU A 287 2.12 5.41 17.40
N GLU A 288 2.45 6.35 16.48
CA GLU A 288 3.84 6.67 16.14
C GLU A 288 4.67 7.11 17.37
N ALA A 289 4.11 7.95 18.24
CA ALA A 289 4.80 8.39 19.45
C ALA A 289 5.14 7.22 20.38
N THR A 290 4.23 6.25 20.48
CA THR A 290 4.43 5.03 21.26
C THR A 290 5.56 4.18 20.67
N TYR A 291 5.58 3.99 19.35
CA TYR A 291 6.66 3.23 18.69
C TYR A 291 8.01 3.93 18.84
N TYR A 292 8.09 5.26 18.74
CA TYR A 292 9.34 5.98 18.99
C TYR A 292 9.84 5.79 20.44
N GLN A 293 8.95 5.81 21.43
CA GLN A 293 9.33 5.54 22.82
C GLN A 293 9.82 4.09 22.97
N GLN A 294 9.10 3.13 22.44
CA GLN A 294 9.50 1.71 22.48
C GLN A 294 10.84 1.47 21.78
N MET A 295 11.13 2.17 20.68
CA MET A 295 12.44 2.13 20.02
C MET A 295 13.56 2.63 20.97
N LYS A 296 13.33 3.74 21.66
CA LYS A 296 14.28 4.27 22.68
C LYS A 296 14.52 3.25 23.79
N ASP A 297 13.47 2.61 24.30
CA ASP A 297 13.54 1.58 25.33
C ASP A 297 14.33 0.35 24.88
N LYS A 298 14.37 0.07 23.57
CA LYS A 298 15.21 -0.96 22.94
C LYS A 298 16.63 -0.49 22.63
N GLY A 299 17.00 0.73 23.06
CA GLY A 299 18.36 1.27 22.91
C GLY A 299 18.64 1.91 21.55
N VAL A 300 17.60 2.30 20.80
CA VAL A 300 17.76 3.09 19.58
C VAL A 300 17.97 4.55 19.93
N THR A 301 19.05 5.14 19.45
CA THR A 301 19.27 6.59 19.51
C THR A 301 18.48 7.27 18.41
N ILE A 302 17.53 8.12 18.79
CA ILE A 302 16.71 8.90 17.84
C ILE A 302 17.28 10.30 17.75
N THR A 303 17.64 10.71 16.54
CA THR A 303 18.17 12.04 16.23
C THR A 303 17.14 12.86 15.46
N GLU A 304 16.74 13.99 16.00
CA GLU A 304 16.01 15.01 15.25
C GLU A 304 17.02 15.78 14.38
N VAL A 305 16.91 15.60 13.07
CA VAL A 305 17.80 16.24 12.11
C VAL A 305 17.22 17.56 11.58
N SER A 306 18.05 18.41 11.02
CA SER A 306 17.59 19.61 10.31
C SER A 306 16.83 19.21 9.04
N LEU A 307 15.49 19.23 9.06
CA LEU A 307 14.68 18.93 7.87
C LEU A 307 15.03 19.88 6.71
N LYS A 308 15.37 21.15 7.03
CA LYS A 308 15.78 22.11 6.01
C LYS A 308 17.03 21.67 5.25
N GLU A 309 18.04 21.11 5.93
CA GLU A 309 19.24 20.57 5.28
C GLU A 309 18.91 19.51 4.25
N PHE A 310 18.00 18.57 4.61
CA PHE A 310 17.55 17.53 3.69
C PHE A 310 16.69 18.08 2.56
N GLN A 311 15.81 19.03 2.82
CA GLN A 311 15.01 19.72 1.80
C GLN A 311 15.89 20.45 0.80
N ASP A 312 16.89 21.20 1.27
CA ASP A 312 17.84 21.93 0.43
C ASP A 312 18.67 20.96 -0.44
N ALA A 313 19.11 19.84 0.14
CA ALA A 313 19.88 18.83 -0.58
C ALA A 313 19.09 18.20 -1.74
N ILE A 314 17.78 17.99 -1.57
CA ILE A 314 16.94 17.39 -2.61
C ILE A 314 16.26 18.42 -3.52
N ALA A 315 16.36 19.70 -3.27
CA ALA A 315 15.73 20.76 -4.09
C ALA A 315 16.03 20.60 -5.60
N PRO A 316 17.26 20.21 -6.02
CA PRO A 316 17.56 19.99 -7.42
C PRO A 316 16.76 18.85 -8.08
N LEU A 317 16.20 17.91 -7.31
CA LEU A 317 15.28 16.86 -7.83
C LEU A 317 14.10 17.51 -8.57
N TYR A 318 13.54 18.58 -8.02
CA TYR A 318 12.40 19.28 -8.58
C TYR A 318 12.79 20.22 -9.71
N THR A 319 13.90 20.97 -9.57
CA THR A 319 14.36 21.92 -10.60
C THR A 319 14.89 21.21 -11.84
N ASN A 320 15.51 20.04 -11.68
CA ASN A 320 15.97 19.20 -12.79
C ASN A 320 14.88 18.29 -13.35
N ASN A 321 13.73 18.24 -12.69
CA ASN A 321 12.60 17.38 -13.03
C ASN A 321 13.00 15.89 -13.19
N ASP A 322 13.82 15.37 -12.29
CA ASP A 322 14.35 13.99 -12.34
C ASP A 322 13.25 12.92 -12.28
N LEU A 323 12.07 13.27 -11.80
CA LEU A 323 10.91 12.38 -11.73
C LEU A 323 9.98 12.48 -12.95
N GLY A 324 10.27 13.38 -13.88
CA GLY A 324 9.52 13.53 -15.14
C GLY A 324 8.09 14.06 -14.95
N PHE A 325 7.88 14.91 -13.96
CA PHE A 325 6.58 15.52 -13.71
C PHE A 325 6.17 16.48 -14.83
N SER A 326 4.86 16.57 -15.05
CA SER A 326 4.28 17.60 -15.91
C SER A 326 4.64 19.01 -15.40
N ALA A 327 4.86 19.93 -16.31
CA ALA A 327 5.23 21.30 -15.96
C ALA A 327 4.19 21.94 -15.01
N GLY A 328 4.67 22.55 -13.93
CA GLY A 328 3.81 23.22 -12.94
C GLY A 328 2.97 22.27 -12.06
N LEU A 329 3.20 20.94 -12.10
CA LEU A 329 2.43 19.95 -11.36
C LEU A 329 2.40 20.24 -9.86
N LYS A 330 3.57 20.51 -9.26
CA LYS A 330 3.68 20.78 -7.82
C LYS A 330 2.88 22.02 -7.41
N ASP A 331 3.02 23.12 -8.17
CA ASP A 331 2.32 24.37 -7.87
C ASP A 331 0.81 24.22 -8.06
N ARG A 332 0.39 23.42 -9.04
CA ARG A 332 -1.02 23.08 -9.25
C ARG A 332 -1.56 22.28 -8.07
N LEU A 333 -0.87 21.22 -7.66
CA LEU A 333 -1.27 20.39 -6.54
C LEU A 333 -1.39 21.22 -5.25
N PHE A 334 -0.38 22.05 -4.95
CA PHE A 334 -0.39 22.89 -3.76
C PHE A 334 -1.55 23.87 -3.76
N ARG A 335 -1.79 24.56 -4.87
CA ARG A 335 -2.91 25.48 -5.01
C ARG A 335 -4.27 24.78 -4.82
N GLU A 336 -4.45 23.57 -5.38
CA GLU A 336 -5.69 22.83 -5.26
C GLU A 336 -5.90 22.26 -3.85
N LEU A 337 -4.83 21.95 -3.11
CA LEU A 337 -4.87 21.50 -1.71
C LEU A 337 -4.96 22.66 -0.70
N GLY A 338 -4.69 23.91 -1.13
CA GLY A 338 -4.62 25.07 -0.24
C GLY A 338 -3.36 25.11 0.63
N LEU A 339 -2.20 24.65 0.08
CA LEU A 339 -0.89 24.61 0.71
C LEU A 339 0.00 25.77 0.27
#